data_a752bd326504627d49a781ca668b4731
#
_entry.id   a752bd326504627d49a781ca668b4731
#
_cell.length_a   1.000
_cell.length_b   1.000
_cell.length_c   1.000
_cell.angle_alpha   90.00
_cell.angle_beta   90.00
_cell.angle_gamma   90.00
#
_symmetry.space_group_name_H-M   'P 1'
#
loop_
_entity.id
_entity.type
_entity.pdbx_description
1 polymer ?
#
loop_
_entity_poly.entity_id
_entity_poly.type
_entity_poly.pdbx_seq_one_letter_code
_entity_poly.pdbx_strand_id
1 'polypeptide(L)'
;MVRLFSHYVPSVTLMRLIAEAIVLLIAGFGAAWISAPGSIATLLPALLPASVFALLMTVLMSALGLYQREQPRNLSELVGRVLFAFLLGLPVAYMVFRLMPQGSMAMPALDLSLCLGFGGILLLRAASFVQADGAGMFTRRILVVGTGPEAASVWASVSTSASATHTIVGFVPVGADSEVEVPAAMVMPEGSCVMQLARDHRANEIVVAVRERRGGVLPLRELLDCKLAGVTVNDLSSFFERMRGQVRLDSLRASWLIYGDGFRQGMGRTIVKRLFDVVAATVLLLLTAPVMLLAAIAIAIESGFPVFYSQERVGQGGRTFKVLKFRSMRLDAEADGKPRWAGSNDDRITRVGHFIRKTRIDELPQIFNVLHGDMSFVGPRPERPYFVDQLTDQIPFYAARHSVKPGITGWAQVRYAYGASVDDAVQKLQYDLYYVKNHTLFLDILVLLQTVRVVLTGDGAR
;
A
#
# COMPACT_ATOMS: atom_id res chain seq x y z
N MET A 1 -10.47 11.18 -6.39
CA MET A 1 -9.37 10.84 -5.47
C MET A 1 -9.00 12.06 -4.67
N VAL A 2 -8.75 11.91 -3.39
CA VAL A 2 -8.30 12.99 -2.49
C VAL A 2 -6.81 12.78 -2.23
N ARG A 3 -6.02 13.85 -2.31
CA ARG A 3 -4.59 13.79 -1.98
C ARG A 3 -4.43 14.06 -0.49
N LEU A 4 -4.03 13.04 0.25
CA LEU A 4 -3.72 13.14 1.68
C LEU A 4 -2.19 13.02 1.85
N PHE A 5 -1.55 14.05 2.36
CA PHE A 5 -0.10 14.05 2.65
C PHE A 5 0.76 13.46 1.51
N SER A 6 0.54 13.89 0.27
CA SER A 6 1.21 13.42 -0.95
C SER A 6 0.77 12.03 -1.48
N HIS A 7 -0.07 11.29 -0.78
CA HIS A 7 -0.64 10.02 -1.25
C HIS A 7 -2.07 10.19 -1.75
N TYR A 8 -2.43 9.46 -2.84
CA TYR A 8 -3.78 9.53 -3.42
C TYR A 8 -4.66 8.41 -2.88
N VAL A 9 -5.70 8.80 -2.14
CA VAL A 9 -6.71 7.89 -1.60
C VAL A 9 -8.00 8.04 -2.41
N PRO A 10 -8.65 6.94 -2.84
CA PRO A 10 -9.96 7.01 -3.48
C PRO A 10 -10.97 7.69 -2.55
N SER A 11 -11.71 8.68 -3.06
CA SER A 11 -12.72 9.38 -2.26
C SER A 11 -13.77 8.44 -1.67
N VAL A 12 -14.16 7.41 -2.43
CA VAL A 12 -15.11 6.38 -1.98
C VAL A 12 -14.55 5.59 -0.78
N THR A 13 -13.28 5.22 -0.80
CA THR A 13 -12.62 4.52 0.33
C THR A 13 -12.59 5.41 1.58
N LEU A 14 -12.27 6.71 1.41
CA LEU A 14 -12.24 7.66 2.51
C LEU A 14 -13.65 7.88 3.11
N MET A 15 -14.66 8.07 2.25
CA MET A 15 -16.06 8.21 2.70
C MET A 15 -16.55 6.97 3.44
N ARG A 16 -16.22 5.78 2.93
CA ARG A 16 -16.55 4.51 3.60
C ARG A 16 -15.89 4.40 4.97
N LEU A 17 -14.59 4.70 5.04
CA LEU A 17 -13.85 4.68 6.31
C LEU A 17 -14.47 5.62 7.34
N ILE A 18 -14.82 6.85 6.93
CA ILE A 18 -15.48 7.82 7.81
C ILE A 18 -16.86 7.32 8.25
N ALA A 19 -17.66 6.81 7.32
CA ALA A 19 -19.01 6.30 7.63
C ALA A 19 -18.95 5.11 8.59
N GLU A 20 -18.02 4.16 8.37
CA GLU A 20 -17.81 3.01 9.25
C GLU A 20 -17.29 3.44 10.64
N ALA A 21 -16.38 4.41 10.72
CA ALA A 21 -15.92 4.96 11.99
C ALA A 21 -17.07 5.62 12.77
N ILE A 22 -17.96 6.34 12.10
CA ILE A 22 -19.17 6.93 12.70
C ILE A 22 -20.11 5.83 13.21
N VAL A 23 -20.34 4.77 12.43
CA VAL A 23 -21.17 3.62 12.85
C VAL A 23 -20.59 2.97 14.11
N LEU A 24 -19.28 2.76 14.17
CA LEU A 24 -18.61 2.19 15.34
C LEU A 24 -18.67 3.12 16.56
N LEU A 25 -18.55 4.43 16.37
CA LEU A 25 -18.76 5.41 17.44
C LEU A 25 -20.20 5.34 17.98
N ILE A 26 -21.19 5.34 17.09
CA ILE A 26 -22.62 5.23 17.48
C ILE A 26 -22.86 3.91 18.20
N ALA A 27 -22.27 2.79 17.76
CA ALA A 27 -22.38 1.50 18.42
C ALA A 27 -21.79 1.54 19.83
N GLY A 28 -20.62 2.16 20.02
CA GLY A 28 -20.01 2.33 21.34
C GLY A 28 -20.84 3.18 22.28
N PHE A 29 -21.34 4.33 21.81
CA PHE A 29 -22.22 5.18 22.61
C PHE A 29 -23.58 4.53 22.90
N GLY A 30 -24.19 3.90 21.90
CA GLY A 30 -25.46 3.21 22.07
C GLY A 30 -25.36 2.07 23.08
N ALA A 31 -24.29 1.30 23.04
CA ALA A 31 -24.02 0.25 24.01
C ALA A 31 -23.83 0.82 25.42
N ALA A 32 -23.07 1.91 25.56
CA ALA A 32 -22.90 2.57 26.88
C ALA A 32 -24.22 3.10 27.43
N TRP A 33 -25.07 3.70 26.58
CA TRP A 33 -26.40 4.18 26.97
C TRP A 33 -27.33 3.07 27.42
N ILE A 34 -27.37 1.94 26.69
CA ILE A 34 -28.20 0.78 27.01
C ILE A 34 -27.76 0.11 28.31
N SER A 35 -26.42 0.04 28.52
CA SER A 35 -25.84 -0.61 29.71
C SER A 35 -25.99 0.20 30.99
N ALA A 36 -26.11 1.53 30.88
CA ALA A 36 -26.29 2.45 32.02
C ALA A 36 -27.29 3.56 31.67
N PRO A 37 -28.60 3.27 31.59
CA PRO A 37 -29.61 4.27 31.27
C PRO A 37 -29.78 5.24 32.46
N GLY A 38 -29.51 6.54 32.21
CA GLY A 38 -29.77 7.45 33.32
C GLY A 38 -29.52 8.93 33.15
N SER A 39 -28.47 9.39 32.54
CA SER A 39 -28.28 10.83 32.30
C SER A 39 -27.24 11.12 31.26
N ILE A 40 -27.31 12.33 30.63
CA ILE A 40 -26.27 12.83 29.73
C ILE A 40 -24.88 12.84 30.41
N ALA A 41 -24.83 12.96 31.73
CA ALA A 41 -23.60 12.91 32.53
C ALA A 41 -22.87 11.55 32.42
N THR A 42 -23.57 10.45 32.13
CA THR A 42 -22.96 9.12 31.92
C THR A 42 -22.36 8.94 30.52
N LEU A 43 -22.76 9.76 29.54
CA LEU A 43 -22.25 9.69 28.17
C LEU A 43 -20.87 10.35 28.00
N LEU A 44 -20.58 11.38 28.81
CA LEU A 44 -19.28 12.06 28.73
C LEU A 44 -18.10 11.12 29.06
N PRO A 45 -18.14 10.31 30.12
CA PRO A 45 -17.11 9.28 30.39
C PRO A 45 -17.03 8.20 29.33
N ALA A 46 -18.12 7.90 28.58
CA ALA A 46 -18.13 6.91 27.50
C ALA A 46 -17.44 7.41 26.21
N LEU A 47 -17.18 8.71 26.09
CA LEU A 47 -16.57 9.30 24.88
C LEU A 47 -15.22 8.67 24.57
N LEU A 48 -14.34 8.57 25.54
CA LEU A 48 -13.00 8.04 25.35
C LEU A 48 -13.03 6.54 25.02
N PRO A 49 -13.72 5.66 25.78
CA PRO A 49 -13.86 4.24 25.42
C PRO A 49 -14.48 4.02 24.02
N ALA A 50 -15.56 4.72 23.67
CA ALA A 50 -16.19 4.59 22.35
C ALA A 50 -15.27 5.04 21.21
N SER A 51 -14.52 6.12 21.42
CA SER A 51 -13.52 6.59 20.44
C SER A 51 -12.37 5.60 20.26
N VAL A 52 -11.87 5.04 21.36
CA VAL A 52 -10.81 4.00 21.31
C VAL A 52 -11.33 2.73 20.65
N PHE A 53 -12.57 2.31 20.93
CA PHE A 53 -13.22 1.17 20.27
C PHE A 53 -13.31 1.41 18.75
N ALA A 54 -13.85 2.55 18.33
CA ALA A 54 -14.00 2.88 16.93
C ALA A 54 -12.64 2.95 16.20
N LEU A 55 -11.63 3.58 16.81
CA LEU A 55 -10.27 3.66 16.27
C LEU A 55 -9.65 2.26 16.14
N LEU A 56 -9.72 1.45 17.19
CA LEU A 56 -9.17 0.10 17.23
C LEU A 56 -9.77 -0.77 16.14
N MET A 57 -11.11 -0.80 16.03
CA MET A 57 -11.81 -1.59 15.02
C MET A 57 -11.52 -1.09 13.60
N THR A 58 -11.43 0.23 13.38
CA THR A 58 -11.08 0.81 12.08
C THR A 58 -9.65 0.44 11.68
N VAL A 59 -8.69 0.51 12.59
CA VAL A 59 -7.29 0.11 12.36
C VAL A 59 -7.23 -1.39 12.04
N LEU A 60 -7.93 -2.22 12.81
CA LEU A 60 -7.95 -3.67 12.60
C LEU A 60 -8.58 -4.06 11.25
N MET A 61 -9.71 -3.47 10.90
CA MET A 61 -10.34 -3.67 9.58
C MET A 61 -9.43 -3.20 8.45
N SER A 62 -8.68 -2.10 8.65
CA SER A 62 -7.68 -1.62 7.67
C SER A 62 -6.52 -2.60 7.53
N ALA A 63 -5.99 -3.13 8.63
CA ALA A 63 -4.93 -4.12 8.66
C ALA A 63 -5.34 -5.44 7.98
N LEU A 64 -6.60 -5.84 8.09
CA LEU A 64 -7.16 -7.01 7.39
C LEU A 64 -7.55 -6.75 5.93
N GLY A 65 -7.26 -5.54 5.42
CA GLY A 65 -7.45 -5.19 4.02
C GLY A 65 -8.87 -4.91 3.57
N LEU A 66 -9.81 -4.66 4.50
CA LEU A 66 -11.21 -4.38 4.17
C LEU A 66 -11.40 -3.05 3.40
N TYR A 67 -10.41 -2.16 3.38
CA TYR A 67 -10.42 -0.89 2.65
C TYR A 67 -9.57 -0.91 1.37
N GLN A 68 -9.09 -2.09 0.96
CA GLN A 68 -8.33 -2.20 -0.28
C GLN A 68 -9.23 -2.14 -1.52
N ARG A 69 -8.61 -1.92 -2.69
CA ARG A 69 -9.31 -1.76 -3.98
C ARG A 69 -9.99 -3.04 -4.46
N GLU A 70 -9.51 -4.19 -4.07
CA GLU A 70 -10.12 -5.48 -4.39
C GLU A 70 -11.36 -5.68 -3.53
N GLN A 71 -12.51 -5.38 -4.09
CA GLN A 71 -13.77 -5.67 -3.44
C GLN A 71 -14.00 -7.19 -3.38
N PRO A 72 -14.60 -7.70 -2.28
CA PRO A 72 -15.00 -9.09 -2.22
C PRO A 72 -15.98 -9.40 -3.36
N ARG A 73 -15.74 -10.50 -4.04
CA ARG A 73 -16.54 -10.92 -5.21
C ARG A 73 -17.94 -11.36 -4.82
N ASN A 74 -18.10 -11.85 -3.59
CA ASN A 74 -19.35 -12.41 -3.09
C ASN A 74 -19.69 -11.86 -1.69
N LEU A 75 -20.97 -11.80 -1.37
CA LEU A 75 -21.46 -11.37 -0.06
C LEU A 75 -20.91 -12.25 1.08
N SER A 76 -20.76 -13.57 0.86
CA SER A 76 -20.20 -14.49 1.83
C SER A 76 -18.75 -14.18 2.18
N GLU A 77 -17.94 -13.79 1.21
CA GLU A 77 -16.56 -13.38 1.45
C GLU A 77 -16.51 -12.06 2.25
N LEU A 78 -17.39 -11.12 1.94
CA LEU A 78 -17.52 -9.88 2.69
C LEU A 78 -17.86 -10.15 4.16
N VAL A 79 -18.90 -10.95 4.42
CA VAL A 79 -19.33 -11.32 5.78
C VAL A 79 -18.21 -12.03 6.52
N GLY A 80 -17.55 -12.98 5.86
CA GLY A 80 -16.42 -13.72 6.46
C GLY A 80 -15.26 -12.82 6.88
N ARG A 81 -14.88 -11.85 6.04
CA ARG A 81 -13.80 -10.90 6.37
C ARG A 81 -14.18 -9.96 7.51
N VAL A 82 -15.42 -9.46 7.54
CA VAL A 82 -15.91 -8.61 8.63
C VAL A 82 -15.99 -9.40 9.92
N LEU A 83 -16.55 -10.62 9.89
CA LEU A 83 -16.63 -11.52 11.04
C LEU A 83 -15.25 -11.81 11.61
N PHE A 84 -14.29 -12.15 10.75
CA PHE A 84 -12.90 -12.40 11.16
C PHE A 84 -12.28 -11.18 11.85
N ALA A 85 -12.54 -9.97 11.33
CA ALA A 85 -12.07 -8.74 11.94
C ALA A 85 -12.65 -8.53 13.35
N PHE A 86 -13.92 -8.81 13.55
CA PHE A 86 -14.56 -8.66 14.86
C PHE A 86 -14.14 -9.75 15.83
N LEU A 87 -13.99 -11.01 15.39
CA LEU A 87 -13.46 -12.10 16.21
C LEU A 87 -12.02 -11.81 16.67
N LEU A 88 -11.16 -11.29 15.80
CA LEU A 88 -9.80 -10.89 16.16
C LEU A 88 -9.82 -9.63 17.04
N GLY A 89 -10.76 -8.74 16.81
CA GLY A 89 -10.97 -7.50 17.57
C GLY A 89 -11.38 -7.74 19.02
N LEU A 90 -12.11 -8.82 19.28
CA LEU A 90 -12.63 -9.13 20.62
C LEU A 90 -11.51 -9.24 21.67
N PRO A 91 -10.52 -10.13 21.59
CA PRO A 91 -9.45 -10.22 22.59
C PRO A 91 -8.60 -8.95 22.69
N VAL A 92 -8.36 -8.27 21.55
CA VAL A 92 -7.59 -7.03 21.54
C VAL A 92 -8.36 -5.91 22.23
N ALA A 93 -9.67 -5.78 21.97
CA ALA A 93 -10.52 -4.80 22.63
C ALA A 93 -10.58 -5.04 24.14
N TYR A 94 -10.80 -6.29 24.58
CA TYR A 94 -10.77 -6.66 26.00
C TYR A 94 -9.44 -6.29 26.67
N MET A 95 -8.31 -6.60 26.02
CA MET A 95 -6.98 -6.27 26.53
C MET A 95 -6.79 -4.75 26.68
N VAL A 96 -7.14 -3.99 25.64
CA VAL A 96 -7.00 -2.52 25.64
C VAL A 96 -7.90 -1.89 26.70
N PHE A 97 -9.17 -2.29 26.78
CA PHE A 97 -10.12 -1.75 27.76
C PHE A 97 -9.72 -2.09 29.20
N ARG A 98 -9.10 -3.25 29.44
CA ARG A 98 -8.60 -3.60 30.76
C ARG A 98 -7.42 -2.73 31.20
N LEU A 99 -6.65 -2.22 30.27
CA LEU A 99 -5.50 -1.35 30.54
C LEU A 99 -5.88 0.13 30.69
N MET A 100 -7.10 0.51 30.26
CA MET A 100 -7.56 1.90 30.35
C MET A 100 -8.06 2.24 31.77
N PRO A 101 -7.76 3.45 32.29
CA PRO A 101 -8.24 3.88 33.61
C PRO A 101 -9.76 3.82 33.81
N GLN A 102 -10.51 4.06 32.72
CA GLN A 102 -11.98 4.02 32.69
C GLN A 102 -12.54 2.75 32.05
N GLY A 103 -11.69 1.84 31.65
CA GLY A 103 -12.06 0.66 30.86
C GLY A 103 -12.93 -0.33 31.65
N SER A 104 -12.74 -0.44 32.98
CA SER A 104 -13.54 -1.30 33.83
C SER A 104 -15.02 -0.88 33.88
N MET A 105 -15.32 0.40 33.77
CA MET A 105 -16.70 0.92 33.69
C MET A 105 -17.35 0.67 32.33
N ALA A 106 -16.54 0.59 31.26
CA ALA A 106 -17.01 0.37 29.89
C ALA A 106 -17.07 -1.12 29.48
N MET A 107 -16.50 -2.03 30.28
CA MET A 107 -16.48 -3.47 30.02
C MET A 107 -17.86 -4.08 29.75
N PRO A 108 -18.92 -3.79 30.57
CA PRO A 108 -20.25 -4.34 30.33
C PRO A 108 -20.87 -3.93 28.99
N ALA A 109 -20.47 -2.77 28.47
CA ALA A 109 -20.96 -2.27 27.19
C ALA A 109 -20.13 -2.80 25.97
N LEU A 110 -18.99 -3.44 26.19
CA LEU A 110 -18.07 -3.83 25.13
C LEU A 110 -18.68 -4.91 24.21
N ASP A 111 -19.32 -5.94 24.80
CA ASP A 111 -19.94 -7.01 24.00
C ASP A 111 -21.07 -6.46 23.12
N LEU A 112 -21.90 -5.58 23.72
CA LEU A 112 -22.97 -4.93 22.98
C LEU A 112 -22.42 -3.99 21.90
N SER A 113 -21.32 -3.27 22.16
CA SER A 113 -20.63 -2.44 21.17
C SER A 113 -20.12 -3.27 19.99
N LEU A 114 -19.57 -4.45 20.26
CA LEU A 114 -19.11 -5.39 19.21
C LEU A 114 -20.29 -5.90 18.37
N CYS A 115 -21.40 -6.32 19.00
CA CYS A 115 -22.58 -6.78 18.29
C CYS A 115 -23.23 -5.69 17.43
N LEU A 116 -23.43 -4.48 18.00
CA LEU A 116 -24.00 -3.34 17.27
C LEU A 116 -23.07 -2.86 16.16
N GLY A 117 -21.76 -2.81 16.43
CA GLY A 117 -20.75 -2.45 15.43
C GLY A 117 -20.72 -3.44 14.27
N PHE A 118 -20.72 -4.73 14.55
CA PHE A 118 -20.74 -5.78 13.53
C PHE A 118 -21.99 -5.66 12.65
N GLY A 119 -23.19 -5.58 13.25
CA GLY A 119 -24.43 -5.43 12.52
C GLY A 119 -24.48 -4.15 11.70
N GLY A 120 -24.06 -3.02 12.28
CA GLY A 120 -24.01 -1.73 11.58
C GLY A 120 -23.05 -1.70 10.39
N ILE A 121 -21.85 -2.29 10.54
CA ILE A 121 -20.88 -2.42 9.43
C ILE A 121 -21.42 -3.33 8.34
N LEU A 122 -22.02 -4.48 8.68
CA LEU A 122 -22.60 -5.37 7.68
C LEU A 122 -23.73 -4.69 6.91
N LEU A 123 -24.64 -3.98 7.58
CA LEU A 123 -25.71 -3.24 6.93
C LEU A 123 -25.19 -2.16 5.98
N LEU A 124 -24.20 -1.37 6.43
CA LEU A 124 -23.61 -0.33 5.60
C LEU A 124 -22.94 -0.92 4.35
N ARG A 125 -22.24 -2.02 4.51
CA ARG A 125 -21.54 -2.70 3.38
C ARG A 125 -22.51 -3.41 2.45
N ALA A 126 -23.54 -4.07 2.97
CA ALA A 126 -24.58 -4.70 2.16
C ALA A 126 -25.33 -3.65 1.32
N ALA A 127 -25.70 -2.51 1.93
CA ALA A 127 -26.31 -1.40 1.21
C ALA A 127 -25.37 -0.87 0.09
N SER A 128 -24.09 -0.73 0.36
CA SER A 128 -23.11 -0.31 -0.65
C SER A 128 -22.90 -1.34 -1.75
N PHE A 129 -23.05 -2.63 -1.47
CA PHE A 129 -22.93 -3.72 -2.44
C PHE A 129 -24.12 -3.72 -3.40
N VAL A 130 -25.34 -3.56 -2.89
CA VAL A 130 -26.57 -3.46 -3.69
C VAL A 130 -26.57 -2.20 -4.57
N GLN A 131 -26.04 -1.08 -4.07
CA GLN A 131 -25.95 0.17 -4.84
C GLN A 131 -24.84 0.14 -5.92
N ALA A 132 -23.85 -0.74 -5.81
CA ALA A 132 -22.78 -0.86 -6.81
C ALA A 132 -23.28 -1.39 -8.17
N ASP A 133 -24.41 -2.10 -8.20
CA ASP A 133 -25.08 -2.56 -9.43
C ASP A 133 -25.88 -1.44 -10.14
N GLY A 134 -26.12 -0.32 -9.48
CA GLY A 134 -26.74 0.88 -10.05
C GLY A 134 -25.69 1.92 -10.44
N ALA A 135 -25.67 2.30 -11.73
CA ALA A 135 -24.76 3.24 -12.38
C ALA A 135 -24.17 4.32 -11.43
N GLY A 136 -22.90 4.16 -11.12
CA GLY A 136 -22.25 4.89 -10.07
C GLY A 136 -22.21 6.40 -10.26
N MET A 137 -22.85 7.11 -9.37
CA MET A 137 -22.83 8.57 -9.24
C MET A 137 -21.39 9.13 -9.08
N PHE A 138 -20.41 8.26 -8.82
CA PHE A 138 -19.00 8.58 -8.63
C PHE A 138 -18.06 8.00 -9.70
N THR A 139 -18.59 7.49 -10.82
CA THR A 139 -17.77 6.96 -11.92
C THR A 139 -17.08 8.11 -12.66
N ARG A 140 -15.76 8.12 -12.70
CA ARG A 140 -14.98 9.06 -13.49
C ARG A 140 -14.94 8.59 -14.95
N ARG A 141 -15.38 9.45 -15.85
CA ARG A 141 -15.36 9.22 -17.29
C ARG A 141 -14.04 9.76 -17.86
N ILE A 142 -13.24 8.88 -18.42
CA ILE A 142 -11.90 9.17 -18.91
C ILE A 142 -11.91 9.18 -20.44
N LEU A 143 -11.45 10.27 -21.05
CA LEU A 143 -11.12 10.34 -22.46
C LEU A 143 -9.61 10.20 -22.61
N VAL A 144 -9.14 9.26 -23.42
CA VAL A 144 -7.71 9.00 -23.62
C VAL A 144 -7.27 9.62 -24.95
N VAL A 145 -6.23 10.45 -24.92
CA VAL A 145 -5.62 11.05 -26.11
C VAL A 145 -4.41 10.21 -26.51
N GLY A 146 -4.53 9.48 -27.61
CA GLY A 146 -3.60 8.47 -28.11
C GLY A 146 -4.27 7.12 -28.29
N THR A 147 -3.74 6.29 -29.21
CA THR A 147 -4.25 4.94 -29.56
C THR A 147 -3.17 3.85 -29.50
N GLY A 148 -1.90 4.20 -29.29
CA GLY A 148 -0.76 3.29 -29.27
C GLY A 148 -0.60 2.53 -27.95
N PRO A 149 0.59 1.93 -27.71
CA PRO A 149 0.87 1.06 -26.55
C PRO A 149 0.67 1.76 -25.20
N GLU A 150 0.91 3.07 -25.12
CA GLU A 150 0.65 3.85 -23.92
C GLU A 150 -0.85 3.89 -23.60
N ALA A 151 -1.70 4.10 -24.60
CA ALA A 151 -3.15 4.08 -24.47
C ALA A 151 -3.67 2.67 -24.14
N ALA A 152 -3.09 1.63 -24.74
CA ALA A 152 -3.37 0.23 -24.41
C ALA A 152 -3.06 -0.07 -22.93
N SER A 153 -1.97 0.50 -22.40
CA SER A 153 -1.62 0.35 -20.98
C SER A 153 -2.64 1.00 -20.03
N VAL A 154 -3.23 2.14 -20.43
CA VAL A 154 -4.33 2.79 -19.71
C VAL A 154 -5.58 1.90 -19.73
N TRP A 155 -5.92 1.37 -20.92
CA TRP A 155 -7.03 0.44 -21.10
C TRP A 155 -6.88 -0.78 -20.18
N ALA A 156 -5.75 -1.48 -20.25
CA ALA A 156 -5.48 -2.65 -19.42
C ALA A 156 -5.57 -2.32 -17.92
N SER A 157 -5.13 -1.12 -17.50
CA SER A 157 -5.21 -0.69 -16.11
C SER A 157 -6.61 -0.46 -15.61
N VAL A 158 -7.48 0.10 -16.45
CA VAL A 158 -8.88 0.42 -16.09
C VAL A 158 -9.74 -0.84 -16.19
N SER A 159 -9.58 -1.65 -17.25
CA SER A 159 -10.39 -2.86 -17.49
C SER A 159 -10.12 -3.98 -16.50
N THR A 160 -8.87 -4.14 -16.03
CA THR A 160 -8.51 -5.12 -14.99
C THR A 160 -8.83 -4.65 -13.57
N SER A 161 -9.16 -3.37 -13.41
CA SER A 161 -9.53 -2.84 -12.09
C SER A 161 -10.95 -3.27 -11.74
N ALA A 162 -11.12 -4.12 -10.74
CA ALA A 162 -12.43 -4.57 -10.23
C ALA A 162 -13.30 -3.42 -9.67
N SER A 163 -12.78 -2.19 -9.64
CA SER A 163 -13.46 -1.02 -9.10
C SER A 163 -14.11 -0.24 -10.23
N ALA A 164 -15.44 -0.22 -10.29
CA ALA A 164 -16.26 0.52 -11.26
C ALA A 164 -16.13 2.06 -11.17
N THR A 165 -15.07 2.57 -10.55
CA THR A 165 -14.87 4.01 -10.31
C THR A 165 -14.34 4.77 -11.52
N HIS A 166 -13.87 4.10 -12.55
CA HIS A 166 -13.32 4.70 -13.76
C HIS A 166 -13.87 3.98 -15.00
N THR A 167 -14.31 4.76 -16.00
CA THR A 167 -14.79 4.24 -17.28
C THR A 167 -14.12 5.01 -18.40
N ILE A 168 -13.49 4.32 -19.33
CA ILE A 168 -12.96 4.94 -20.54
C ILE A 168 -14.12 5.16 -21.50
N VAL A 169 -14.28 6.40 -21.97
CA VAL A 169 -15.37 6.79 -22.89
C VAL A 169 -14.93 6.78 -24.35
N GLY A 170 -13.63 6.82 -24.61
CA GLY A 170 -13.09 6.71 -25.96
C GLY A 170 -11.60 7.05 -26.02
N PHE A 171 -11.02 6.76 -27.19
CA PHE A 171 -9.63 7.02 -27.55
C PHE A 171 -9.58 7.99 -28.73
N VAL A 172 -8.84 9.08 -28.59
CA VAL A 172 -8.70 10.10 -29.64
C VAL A 172 -7.39 9.86 -30.35
N PRO A 173 -7.41 9.51 -31.67
CA PRO A 173 -6.18 9.33 -32.44
C PRO A 173 -5.47 10.68 -32.58
N VAL A 174 -4.12 10.65 -32.52
CA VAL A 174 -3.28 11.84 -32.61
C VAL A 174 -2.09 11.52 -33.52
N GLY A 175 -2.01 12.20 -34.65
CA GLY A 175 -1.00 11.95 -35.71
C GLY A 175 -1.46 10.96 -36.76
N ALA A 176 -0.93 11.11 -37.98
CA ALA A 176 -1.37 10.36 -39.15
C ALA A 176 -0.97 8.88 -39.15
N ASP A 177 0.02 8.47 -38.33
CA ASP A 177 0.57 7.10 -38.27
C ASP A 177 0.43 6.47 -36.88
N SER A 178 -0.68 6.75 -36.17
CA SER A 178 -0.86 6.17 -34.84
C SER A 178 -1.19 4.68 -34.94
N GLU A 179 -0.30 3.81 -34.48
CA GLU A 179 -0.59 2.40 -34.21
C GLU A 179 -1.83 2.30 -33.33
N VAL A 180 -2.79 1.46 -33.69
CA VAL A 180 -4.02 1.26 -32.93
C VAL A 180 -3.90 -0.05 -32.14
N GLU A 181 -3.57 0.05 -30.87
CA GLU A 181 -3.47 -1.09 -29.93
C GLU A 181 -4.65 -1.14 -28.93
N VAL A 182 -5.64 -0.28 -29.14
CA VAL A 182 -6.86 -0.19 -28.31
C VAL A 182 -8.07 -0.74 -29.05
N PRO A 183 -9.19 -1.07 -28.34
CA PRO A 183 -10.39 -1.58 -29.02
C PRO A 183 -10.91 -0.60 -30.07
N ALA A 184 -10.96 -1.04 -31.34
CA ALA A 184 -11.34 -0.21 -32.48
C ALA A 184 -12.74 0.44 -32.33
N ALA A 185 -13.68 -0.24 -31.65
CA ALA A 185 -15.02 0.28 -31.38
C ALA A 185 -15.05 1.52 -30.48
N MET A 186 -13.96 1.80 -29.77
CA MET A 186 -13.82 2.94 -28.86
C MET A 186 -12.93 4.06 -29.42
N VAL A 187 -12.41 3.90 -30.63
CA VAL A 187 -11.59 4.90 -31.30
C VAL A 187 -12.50 5.95 -31.92
N MET A 188 -12.25 7.20 -31.56
CA MET A 188 -13.02 8.36 -32.08
C MET A 188 -12.55 8.69 -33.51
N PRO A 189 -13.43 9.33 -34.34
CA PRO A 189 -13.06 9.75 -35.68
C PRO A 189 -11.84 10.69 -35.68
N GLU A 190 -10.97 10.54 -36.67
CA GLU A 190 -9.80 11.42 -36.84
C GLU A 190 -10.24 12.88 -37.03
N GLY A 191 -9.45 13.81 -36.50
CA GLY A 191 -9.72 15.23 -36.57
C GLY A 191 -10.85 15.75 -35.66
N SER A 192 -11.40 14.88 -34.80
CA SER A 192 -12.41 15.29 -33.82
C SER A 192 -11.83 16.25 -32.79
N CYS A 193 -12.55 17.33 -32.48
CA CYS A 193 -12.16 18.28 -31.45
C CYS A 193 -12.26 17.64 -30.05
N VAL A 194 -11.14 17.59 -29.33
CA VAL A 194 -11.05 16.98 -27.99
C VAL A 194 -12.02 17.64 -27.01
N MET A 195 -12.19 18.98 -27.11
CA MET A 195 -13.11 19.72 -26.26
C MET A 195 -14.56 19.32 -26.49
N GLN A 196 -14.96 19.13 -27.76
CA GLN A 196 -16.31 18.70 -28.10
C GLN A 196 -16.58 17.29 -27.60
N LEU A 197 -15.64 16.35 -27.86
CA LEU A 197 -15.75 14.97 -27.37
C LEU A 197 -15.83 14.92 -25.83
N ALA A 198 -15.03 15.74 -25.14
CA ALA A 198 -15.07 15.80 -23.69
C ALA A 198 -16.43 16.24 -23.15
N ARG A 199 -17.11 17.18 -23.83
CA ARG A 199 -18.48 17.63 -23.49
C ARG A 199 -19.54 16.59 -23.81
N ASP A 200 -19.53 16.04 -25.03
CA ASP A 200 -20.53 15.10 -25.52
C ASP A 200 -20.53 13.81 -24.68
N HIS A 201 -19.35 13.34 -24.32
CA HIS A 201 -19.19 12.15 -23.48
C HIS A 201 -19.13 12.46 -21.97
N ARG A 202 -19.31 13.73 -21.55
CA ARG A 202 -19.21 14.18 -20.14
C ARG A 202 -17.95 13.67 -19.47
N ALA A 203 -16.81 13.79 -20.14
CA ALA A 203 -15.53 13.35 -19.61
C ALA A 203 -15.11 14.25 -18.44
N ASN A 204 -14.77 13.63 -17.31
CA ASN A 204 -14.27 14.34 -16.13
C ASN A 204 -12.75 14.46 -16.15
N GLU A 205 -12.10 13.57 -16.92
CA GLU A 205 -10.66 13.45 -16.97
C GLU A 205 -10.18 13.11 -18.38
N ILE A 206 -9.10 13.76 -18.80
CA ILE A 206 -8.39 13.47 -20.04
C ILE A 206 -7.01 12.94 -19.67
N VAL A 207 -6.63 11.79 -20.24
CA VAL A 207 -5.31 11.20 -20.07
C VAL A 207 -4.54 11.28 -21.38
N VAL A 208 -3.42 12.00 -21.37
CA VAL A 208 -2.55 12.13 -22.53
C VAL A 208 -1.58 10.95 -22.56
N ALA A 209 -1.90 9.96 -23.41
CA ALA A 209 -1.18 8.69 -23.56
C ALA A 209 -0.41 8.65 -24.91
N VAL A 210 0.45 9.64 -25.12
CA VAL A 210 1.29 9.76 -26.33
C VAL A 210 2.75 9.80 -25.93
N ARG A 211 3.57 8.96 -26.55
CA ARG A 211 5.02 8.84 -26.28
C ARG A 211 5.78 10.06 -26.77
N GLU A 212 5.52 10.46 -28.00
CA GLU A 212 6.21 11.56 -28.65
C GLU A 212 5.35 12.83 -28.64
N ARG A 213 5.80 13.83 -27.90
CA ARG A 213 5.09 15.12 -27.72
C ARG A 213 5.71 16.25 -28.57
N ARG A 214 6.75 15.94 -29.34
CA ARG A 214 7.46 16.89 -30.20
C ARG A 214 6.78 16.93 -31.58
N GLY A 215 6.88 18.07 -32.28
CA GLY A 215 6.39 18.17 -33.66
C GLY A 215 4.92 18.63 -33.81
N GLY A 216 4.29 19.18 -32.76
CA GLY A 216 2.94 19.76 -32.90
C GLY A 216 1.79 18.73 -32.98
N VAL A 217 2.08 17.46 -32.73
CA VAL A 217 1.12 16.35 -32.77
C VAL A 217 0.02 16.48 -31.72
N LEU A 218 0.32 17.06 -30.54
CA LEU A 218 -0.66 17.22 -29.48
C LEU A 218 -1.51 18.49 -29.67
N PRO A 219 -2.86 18.40 -29.51
CA PRO A 219 -3.75 19.55 -29.56
C PRO A 219 -3.69 20.35 -28.25
N LEU A 220 -2.54 20.96 -27.97
CA LEU A 220 -2.23 21.65 -26.70
C LEU A 220 -3.25 22.72 -26.37
N ARG A 221 -3.76 23.47 -27.38
CA ARG A 221 -4.75 24.53 -27.17
C ARG A 221 -6.08 23.94 -26.70
N GLU A 222 -6.56 22.89 -27.33
CA GLU A 222 -7.81 22.22 -26.94
C GLU A 222 -7.70 21.60 -25.54
N LEU A 223 -6.54 20.97 -25.22
CA LEU A 223 -6.27 20.43 -23.89
C LEU A 223 -6.26 21.52 -22.82
N LEU A 224 -5.73 22.72 -23.14
CA LEU A 224 -5.78 23.88 -22.25
C LEU A 224 -7.21 24.36 -22.05
N ASP A 225 -7.97 24.46 -23.13
CA ASP A 225 -9.40 24.86 -23.10
C ASP A 225 -10.22 23.89 -22.26
N CYS A 226 -9.98 22.57 -22.40
CA CYS A 226 -10.60 21.55 -21.54
C CYS A 226 -10.25 21.74 -20.06
N LYS A 227 -8.99 22.04 -19.78
CA LYS A 227 -8.52 22.30 -18.39
C LYS A 227 -9.18 23.54 -17.79
N LEU A 228 -9.30 24.62 -18.57
CA LEU A 228 -9.98 25.86 -18.17
C LEU A 228 -11.50 25.65 -17.98
N ALA A 229 -12.09 24.71 -18.73
CA ALA A 229 -13.49 24.28 -18.58
C ALA A 229 -13.73 23.35 -17.37
N GLY A 230 -12.68 23.04 -16.57
CA GLY A 230 -12.79 22.22 -15.37
C GLY A 230 -12.55 20.72 -15.57
N VAL A 231 -12.22 20.27 -16.80
CA VAL A 231 -11.82 18.87 -17.05
C VAL A 231 -10.38 18.67 -16.56
N THR A 232 -10.16 17.60 -15.79
CA THR A 232 -8.81 17.29 -15.29
C THR A 232 -7.94 16.72 -16.41
N VAL A 233 -6.88 17.40 -16.81
CA VAL A 233 -5.93 16.91 -17.82
C VAL A 233 -4.68 16.37 -17.14
N ASN A 234 -4.35 15.12 -17.40
CA ASN A 234 -3.21 14.42 -16.82
C ASN A 234 -2.33 13.79 -17.90
N ASP A 235 -1.05 13.71 -17.62
CA ASP A 235 -0.14 12.86 -18.36
C ASP A 235 -0.19 11.40 -17.86
N LEU A 236 0.40 10.50 -18.62
CA LEU A 236 0.43 9.07 -18.33
C LEU A 236 1.07 8.77 -16.96
N SER A 237 2.18 9.43 -16.63
CA SER A 237 2.87 9.23 -15.35
C SER A 237 2.00 9.62 -14.17
N SER A 238 1.37 10.80 -14.23
CA SER A 238 0.45 11.28 -13.18
C SER A 238 -0.79 10.40 -13.04
N PHE A 239 -1.28 9.84 -14.16
CA PHE A 239 -2.40 8.90 -14.15
C PHE A 239 -2.03 7.62 -13.37
N PHE A 240 -0.89 6.98 -13.69
CA PHE A 240 -0.46 5.75 -13.00
C PHE A 240 -0.05 6.01 -11.55
N GLU A 241 0.56 7.17 -11.27
CA GLU A 241 0.87 7.58 -9.91
C GLU A 241 -0.39 7.65 -9.03
N ARG A 242 -1.48 8.19 -9.56
CA ARG A 242 -2.77 8.27 -8.85
C ARG A 242 -3.51 6.93 -8.81
N MET A 243 -3.52 6.20 -9.94
CA MET A 243 -4.28 4.97 -10.07
C MET A 243 -3.65 3.79 -9.33
N ARG A 244 -2.32 3.64 -9.41
CA ARG A 244 -1.62 2.47 -8.89
C ARG A 244 -0.65 2.77 -7.75
N GLY A 245 -0.32 4.05 -7.50
CA GLY A 245 0.77 4.42 -6.60
C GLY A 245 2.11 3.93 -7.15
N GLN A 246 2.34 4.12 -8.45
CA GLN A 246 3.46 3.59 -9.21
C GLN A 246 3.98 4.67 -10.15
N VAL A 247 5.30 4.82 -10.26
CA VAL A 247 5.95 5.73 -11.21
C VAL A 247 6.46 4.93 -12.38
N ARG A 248 5.89 5.10 -13.56
CA ARG A 248 6.26 4.33 -14.75
C ARG A 248 7.62 4.75 -15.32
N LEU A 249 8.55 3.79 -15.46
CA LEU A 249 9.91 4.04 -15.96
C LEU A 249 9.95 4.33 -17.46
N ASP A 250 9.11 3.66 -18.26
CA ASP A 250 9.01 3.83 -19.72
C ASP A 250 8.61 5.25 -20.14
N SER A 251 7.85 5.95 -19.30
CA SER A 251 7.46 7.35 -19.48
C SER A 251 8.29 8.34 -18.65
N LEU A 252 9.26 7.83 -17.87
CA LEU A 252 10.07 8.65 -16.98
C LEU A 252 11.14 9.40 -17.76
N ARG A 253 11.11 10.72 -17.67
CA ARG A 253 12.18 11.59 -18.21
C ARG A 253 13.07 12.04 -17.04
N ALA A 254 14.38 12.23 -17.31
CA ALA A 254 15.31 12.77 -16.33
C ALA A 254 14.82 14.11 -15.75
N SER A 255 14.17 14.94 -16.57
CA SER A 255 13.54 16.20 -16.15
C SER A 255 12.48 16.01 -15.08
N TRP A 256 11.73 14.90 -15.07
CA TRP A 256 10.73 14.62 -14.06
C TRP A 256 11.37 14.36 -12.68
N LEU A 257 12.51 13.65 -12.63
CA LEU A 257 13.28 13.45 -11.39
C LEU A 257 13.91 14.76 -10.90
N ILE A 258 14.37 15.62 -11.81
CA ILE A 258 15.07 16.86 -11.50
C ILE A 258 14.08 17.94 -11.00
N TYR A 259 12.95 18.10 -11.69
CA TYR A 259 11.96 19.16 -11.39
C TYR A 259 10.78 18.64 -10.55
N GLY A 260 10.68 17.35 -10.30
CA GLY A 260 9.61 16.75 -9.49
C GLY A 260 9.79 17.07 -8.02
N ASP A 261 8.71 17.56 -7.39
CA ASP A 261 8.68 17.77 -5.94
C ASP A 261 8.63 16.44 -5.17
N GLY A 262 9.13 16.44 -3.94
CA GLY A 262 8.96 15.32 -2.99
C GLY A 262 10.21 14.49 -2.71
N PHE A 263 11.26 14.55 -3.56
CA PHE A 263 12.51 13.80 -3.34
C PHE A 263 13.36 14.33 -2.18
N ARG A 264 13.20 15.58 -1.79
CA ARG A 264 13.88 16.16 -0.62
C ARG A 264 12.91 16.29 0.54
N GLN A 265 13.31 15.75 1.67
CA GLN A 265 12.57 15.88 2.92
C GLN A 265 13.16 16.99 3.77
N GLY A 266 12.30 17.82 4.34
CA GLY A 266 12.71 18.80 5.34
C GLY A 266 13.15 18.10 6.64
N MET A 267 14.05 18.75 7.38
CA MET A 267 14.63 18.22 8.64
C MET A 267 13.53 17.77 9.63
N GLY A 268 12.44 18.53 9.75
CA GLY A 268 11.32 18.18 10.64
C GLY A 268 10.68 16.83 10.32
N ARG A 269 10.48 16.52 9.04
CA ARG A 269 9.94 15.20 8.64
C ARG A 269 10.90 14.08 8.96
N THR A 270 12.20 14.28 8.75
CA THR A 270 13.24 13.29 9.06
C THR A 270 13.27 13.00 10.56
N ILE A 271 13.15 14.01 11.42
CA ILE A 271 13.11 13.84 12.88
C ILE A 271 11.86 13.08 13.30
N VAL A 272 10.66 13.47 12.81
CA VAL A 272 9.39 12.80 13.12
C VAL A 272 9.43 11.33 12.67
N LYS A 273 9.94 11.08 11.47
CA LYS A 273 10.13 9.71 10.94
C LYS A 273 11.07 8.90 11.84
N ARG A 274 12.21 9.48 12.25
CA ARG A 274 13.17 8.80 13.12
C ARG A 274 12.58 8.47 14.49
N LEU A 275 11.86 9.41 15.09
CA LEU A 275 11.15 9.19 16.36
C LEU A 275 10.14 8.04 16.24
N PHE A 276 9.34 8.06 15.18
CA PHE A 276 8.40 6.98 14.88
C PHE A 276 9.11 5.63 14.73
N ASP A 277 10.19 5.56 13.95
CA ASP A 277 10.96 4.33 13.74
C ASP A 277 11.51 3.77 15.07
N VAL A 278 12.07 4.63 15.94
CA VAL A 278 12.61 4.22 17.24
C VAL A 278 11.51 3.72 18.17
N VAL A 279 10.40 4.45 18.28
CA VAL A 279 9.28 4.06 19.14
C VAL A 279 8.68 2.74 18.65
N ALA A 280 8.39 2.62 17.36
CA ALA A 280 7.82 1.41 16.78
C ALA A 280 8.79 0.21 16.92
N ALA A 281 10.10 0.42 16.72
CA ALA A 281 11.12 -0.61 16.90
C ALA A 281 11.18 -1.10 18.36
N THR A 282 11.15 -0.18 19.31
CA THR A 282 11.18 -0.52 20.74
C THR A 282 9.94 -1.31 21.15
N VAL A 283 8.76 -0.85 20.73
CA VAL A 283 7.49 -1.56 21.01
C VAL A 283 7.50 -2.95 20.39
N LEU A 284 7.90 -3.07 19.12
CA LEU A 284 7.96 -4.37 18.44
C LEU A 284 8.99 -5.29 19.09
N LEU A 285 10.16 -4.78 19.49
CA LEU A 285 11.19 -5.55 20.19
C LEU A 285 10.64 -6.12 21.51
N LEU A 286 9.98 -5.29 22.32
CA LEU A 286 9.40 -5.74 23.60
C LEU A 286 8.34 -6.83 23.39
N LEU A 287 7.46 -6.67 22.37
CA LEU A 287 6.41 -7.63 22.06
C LEU A 287 6.98 -8.95 21.51
N THR A 288 8.03 -8.87 20.67
CA THR A 288 8.60 -10.05 19.99
C THR A 288 9.79 -10.67 20.71
N ALA A 289 10.32 -10.06 21.76
CA ALA A 289 11.47 -10.58 22.50
C ALA A 289 11.30 -12.05 22.95
N PRO A 290 10.15 -12.49 23.50
CA PRO A 290 9.97 -13.89 23.85
C PRO A 290 10.04 -14.82 22.62
N VAL A 291 9.44 -14.41 21.49
CA VAL A 291 9.46 -15.17 20.25
C VAL A 291 10.87 -15.22 19.68
N MET A 292 11.60 -14.11 19.72
CA MET A 292 13.00 -14.06 19.28
C MET A 292 13.90 -14.96 20.14
N LEU A 293 13.68 -15.01 21.44
CA LEU A 293 14.41 -15.89 22.34
C LEU A 293 14.14 -17.37 22.00
N LEU A 294 12.89 -17.74 21.82
CA LEU A 294 12.50 -19.11 21.44
C LEU A 294 13.10 -19.52 20.08
N ALA A 295 13.04 -18.62 19.10
CA ALA A 295 13.65 -18.86 17.79
C ALA A 295 15.19 -19.04 17.91
N ALA A 296 15.86 -18.21 18.71
CA ALA A 296 17.29 -18.33 18.97
C ALA A 296 17.65 -19.68 19.58
N ILE A 297 16.90 -20.13 20.58
CA ILE A 297 17.08 -21.45 21.22
C ILE A 297 16.86 -22.58 20.20
N ALA A 298 15.78 -22.51 19.42
CA ALA A 298 15.46 -23.54 18.41
C ALA A 298 16.57 -23.66 17.35
N ILE A 299 17.12 -22.54 16.86
CA ILE A 299 18.23 -22.51 15.91
C ILE A 299 19.50 -23.11 16.54
N ALA A 300 19.80 -22.74 17.79
CA ALA A 300 20.97 -23.24 18.51
C ALA A 300 20.90 -24.79 18.71
N ILE A 301 19.73 -25.32 19.02
CA ILE A 301 19.50 -26.75 19.17
C ILE A 301 19.61 -27.50 17.84
N GLU A 302 19.04 -26.97 16.75
CA GLU A 302 19.02 -27.67 15.45
C GLU A 302 20.38 -27.60 14.73
N SER A 303 20.98 -26.42 14.70
CA SER A 303 22.13 -26.17 13.82
C SER A 303 23.34 -25.51 14.50
N GLY A 304 23.30 -25.34 15.84
CA GLY A 304 24.40 -24.79 16.62
C GLY A 304 24.54 -23.26 16.47
N PHE A 305 25.71 -22.74 16.82
CA PHE A 305 26.05 -21.31 16.72
C PHE A 305 26.81 -21.00 15.41
N PRO A 306 26.77 -19.73 14.95
CA PRO A 306 26.06 -18.57 15.47
C PRO A 306 24.56 -18.60 15.14
N VAL A 307 23.73 -18.02 16.00
CA VAL A 307 22.26 -17.92 15.82
C VAL A 307 21.89 -16.84 14.81
N PHE A 308 22.70 -15.79 14.77
CA PHE A 308 22.49 -14.68 13.84
C PHE A 308 23.33 -14.83 12.58
N TYR A 309 22.77 -14.33 11.49
CA TYR A 309 23.43 -14.21 10.20
C TYR A 309 23.44 -12.74 9.80
N SER A 310 24.57 -12.25 9.33
CA SER A 310 24.69 -10.89 8.82
C SER A 310 25.11 -10.90 7.35
N GLN A 311 24.48 -10.03 6.56
CA GLN A 311 24.74 -9.92 5.14
C GLN A 311 24.87 -8.46 4.72
N GLU A 312 25.87 -8.17 3.89
CA GLU A 312 26.07 -6.84 3.36
C GLU A 312 24.97 -6.47 2.37
N ARG A 313 24.42 -5.27 2.54
CA ARG A 313 23.36 -4.68 1.72
C ARG A 313 23.62 -3.23 1.44
N VAL A 314 23.03 -2.71 0.35
CA VAL A 314 23.12 -1.29 -0.02
C VAL A 314 22.02 -0.52 0.70
N GLY A 315 22.42 0.53 1.40
CA GLY A 315 21.58 1.44 2.17
C GLY A 315 21.46 2.82 1.56
N GLN A 316 21.14 3.80 2.42
CA GLN A 316 20.94 5.18 2.00
C GLN A 316 22.22 5.79 1.40
N GLY A 317 22.07 6.48 0.26
CA GLY A 317 23.18 7.11 -0.46
C GLY A 317 24.15 6.13 -1.09
N GLY A 318 23.76 4.87 -1.27
CA GLY A 318 24.64 3.83 -1.84
C GLY A 318 25.64 3.23 -0.84
N ARG A 319 25.60 3.63 0.44
CA ARG A 319 26.52 3.11 1.47
C ARG A 319 26.11 1.70 1.86
N THR A 320 27.08 0.80 2.00
CA THR A 320 26.82 -0.56 2.46
C THR A 320 26.68 -0.62 3.98
N PHE A 321 25.86 -1.55 4.45
CA PHE A 321 25.68 -1.87 5.87
C PHE A 321 25.37 -3.36 6.03
N LYS A 322 25.44 -3.88 7.24
CA LYS A 322 25.16 -5.29 7.54
C LYS A 322 23.74 -5.46 8.06
N VAL A 323 22.90 -6.12 7.28
CA VAL A 323 21.56 -6.54 7.71
C VAL A 323 21.68 -7.75 8.63
N LEU A 324 21.03 -7.68 9.80
CA LEU A 324 21.00 -8.77 10.78
C LEU A 324 19.73 -9.61 10.62
N LYS A 325 19.89 -10.94 10.57
CA LYS A 325 18.78 -11.92 10.49
C LYS A 325 19.04 -13.10 11.40
N PHE A 326 18.01 -13.87 11.71
CA PHE A 326 18.22 -15.22 12.23
C PHE A 326 18.75 -16.13 11.13
N ARG A 327 19.65 -17.02 11.49
CA ARG A 327 20.19 -18.02 10.57
C ARG A 327 19.11 -19.05 10.24
N SER A 328 18.72 -19.11 8.99
CA SER A 328 17.70 -20.03 8.46
C SER A 328 18.28 -21.09 7.52
N MET A 329 19.57 -21.00 7.20
CA MET A 329 20.28 -21.90 6.31
C MET A 329 21.48 -22.55 7.02
N ARG A 330 21.99 -23.64 6.45
CA ARG A 330 23.22 -24.30 6.90
C ARG A 330 24.43 -23.37 6.77
N LEU A 331 25.49 -23.63 7.52
CA LEU A 331 26.71 -22.80 7.52
C LEU A 331 27.43 -22.84 6.16
N ASP A 332 27.30 -23.92 5.42
CA ASP A 332 27.90 -24.15 4.10
C ASP A 332 27.05 -23.67 2.92
N ALA A 333 25.91 -23.02 3.19
CA ALA A 333 24.92 -22.63 2.18
C ALA A 333 25.46 -21.74 1.04
N GLU A 334 26.53 -21.00 1.25
CA GLU A 334 27.22 -20.14 0.26
C GLU A 334 28.72 -20.48 0.18
N ALA A 335 29.10 -21.73 0.35
CA ALA A 335 30.52 -22.15 0.32
C ALA A 335 31.21 -21.88 -1.03
N ASP A 336 30.44 -21.79 -2.13
CA ASP A 336 30.89 -21.44 -3.46
C ASP A 336 31.09 -19.93 -3.69
N GLY A 337 30.80 -19.10 -2.68
CA GLY A 337 30.98 -17.65 -2.70
C GLY A 337 30.13 -16.91 -3.74
N LYS A 338 29.25 -17.60 -4.49
CA LYS A 338 28.40 -16.98 -5.51
C LYS A 338 27.04 -16.63 -4.94
N PRO A 339 26.63 -15.34 -5.02
CA PRO A 339 25.30 -14.92 -4.63
C PRO A 339 24.23 -15.59 -5.50
N ARG A 340 23.29 -16.31 -4.88
CA ARG A 340 22.13 -16.88 -5.57
C ARG A 340 20.84 -16.44 -4.87
N TRP A 341 19.82 -16.20 -5.66
CA TRP A 341 18.47 -16.05 -5.10
C TRP A 341 17.99 -17.41 -4.57
N ALA A 342 17.37 -17.42 -3.39
CA ALA A 342 16.81 -18.63 -2.82
C ALA A 342 15.57 -19.07 -3.62
N GLY A 343 15.54 -20.33 -4.03
CA GLY A 343 14.38 -20.94 -4.67
C GLY A 343 13.31 -21.39 -3.65
N SER A 344 12.14 -21.82 -4.17
CA SER A 344 11.03 -22.28 -3.32
C SER A 344 11.32 -23.60 -2.57
N ASN A 345 12.19 -24.47 -3.10
CA ASN A 345 12.64 -25.74 -2.51
C ASN A 345 14.17 -25.76 -2.39
N ASP A 346 14.71 -24.86 -1.58
CA ASP A 346 16.14 -24.75 -1.37
C ASP A 346 16.57 -25.70 -0.26
N ASP A 347 17.35 -26.73 -0.59
CA ASP A 347 17.84 -27.78 0.32
C ASP A 347 18.82 -27.26 1.39
N ARG A 348 19.32 -26.04 1.22
CA ARG A 348 20.18 -25.35 2.18
C ARG A 348 19.42 -24.86 3.41
N ILE A 349 18.08 -24.82 3.37
CA ILE A 349 17.23 -24.30 4.47
C ILE A 349 17.06 -25.40 5.53
N THR A 350 17.26 -25.06 6.82
CA THR A 350 17.01 -25.96 7.93
C THR A 350 15.51 -26.12 8.21
N ARG A 351 15.09 -27.12 9.02
CA ARG A 351 13.67 -27.30 9.37
C ARG A 351 13.13 -26.10 10.16
N VAL A 352 13.83 -25.66 11.19
CA VAL A 352 13.52 -24.42 11.93
C VAL A 352 13.58 -23.23 10.98
N GLY A 353 14.60 -23.20 10.09
CA GLY A 353 14.73 -22.17 9.04
C GLY A 353 13.51 -22.05 8.16
N HIS A 354 12.90 -23.15 7.75
CA HIS A 354 11.68 -23.15 6.95
C HIS A 354 10.50 -22.49 7.69
N PHE A 355 10.32 -22.83 8.97
CA PHE A 355 9.28 -22.25 9.80
C PHE A 355 9.47 -20.74 10.02
N ILE A 356 10.69 -20.31 10.43
CA ILE A 356 10.95 -18.89 10.72
C ILE A 356 10.90 -18.01 9.46
N ARG A 357 11.25 -18.56 8.28
CA ARG A 357 11.09 -17.85 7.00
C ARG A 357 9.63 -17.70 6.60
N LYS A 358 8.83 -18.77 6.73
CA LYS A 358 7.40 -18.74 6.44
C LYS A 358 6.64 -17.75 7.33
N THR A 359 7.06 -17.62 8.58
CA THR A 359 6.47 -16.70 9.56
C THR A 359 7.14 -15.33 9.64
N ARG A 360 8.19 -15.09 8.83
CA ARG A 360 9.01 -13.87 8.82
C ARG A 360 9.72 -13.58 10.14
N ILE A 361 9.79 -14.54 11.05
CA ILE A 361 10.54 -14.43 12.31
C ILE A 361 12.03 -14.24 12.05
N ASP A 362 12.55 -14.81 10.95
CA ASP A 362 13.95 -14.64 10.54
C ASP A 362 14.35 -13.17 10.31
N GLU A 363 13.43 -12.29 9.99
CA GLU A 363 13.67 -10.86 9.74
C GLU A 363 13.58 -9.99 11.01
N LEU A 364 13.06 -10.51 12.14
CA LEU A 364 12.91 -9.73 13.38
C LEU A 364 14.21 -9.07 13.88
N PRO A 365 15.42 -9.69 13.78
CA PRO A 365 16.64 -9.05 14.21
C PRO A 365 16.98 -7.75 13.46
N GLN A 366 16.35 -7.45 12.30
CA GLN A 366 16.51 -6.17 11.60
C GLN A 366 16.00 -4.98 12.43
N ILE A 367 15.20 -5.23 13.49
CA ILE A 367 14.81 -4.21 14.47
C ILE A 367 16.07 -3.51 15.05
N PHE A 368 17.15 -4.24 15.26
CA PHE A 368 18.42 -3.65 15.72
C PHE A 368 19.04 -2.73 14.68
N ASN A 369 18.91 -3.03 13.37
CA ASN A 369 19.35 -2.12 12.31
C ASN A 369 18.51 -0.84 12.28
N VAL A 370 17.21 -0.93 12.59
CA VAL A 370 16.35 0.26 12.71
C VAL A 370 16.76 1.10 13.92
N LEU A 371 16.97 0.48 15.08
CA LEU A 371 17.42 1.19 16.30
C LEU A 371 18.79 1.85 16.11
N HIS A 372 19.72 1.18 15.41
CA HIS A 372 21.03 1.73 15.07
C HIS A 372 20.92 2.92 14.10
N GLY A 373 19.97 2.85 13.15
CA GLY A 373 19.70 3.92 12.18
C GLY A 373 20.14 3.63 10.76
N ASP A 374 20.62 2.43 10.47
CA ASP A 374 20.94 1.96 9.12
C ASP A 374 19.69 1.72 8.29
N MET A 375 18.61 1.33 8.96
CA MET A 375 17.30 1.04 8.36
C MET A 375 16.18 1.90 8.98
N SER A 376 15.06 1.89 8.32
CA SER A 376 13.75 2.37 8.78
C SER A 376 12.78 1.18 8.82
N PHE A 377 11.63 1.33 9.46
CA PHE A 377 10.56 0.34 9.32
C PHE A 377 10.09 0.23 7.89
N VAL A 378 9.82 1.36 7.26
CA VAL A 378 9.27 1.43 5.90
C VAL A 378 10.27 2.12 4.97
N GLY A 379 10.57 1.44 3.86
CA GLY A 379 11.50 1.91 2.83
C GLY A 379 11.69 0.86 1.73
N PRO A 380 12.43 1.16 0.68
CA PRO A 380 12.82 0.17 -0.32
C PRO A 380 13.58 -0.99 0.32
N ARG A 381 13.30 -2.24 -0.12
CA ARG A 381 14.01 -3.41 0.39
C ARG A 381 15.49 -3.33 0.02
N PRO A 382 16.44 -3.49 1.00
CA PRO A 382 17.86 -3.41 0.70
C PRO A 382 18.32 -4.65 -0.09
N GLU A 383 19.05 -4.42 -1.19
CA GLU A 383 19.60 -5.46 -2.05
C GLU A 383 21.11 -5.65 -1.82
N ARG A 384 21.65 -6.80 -2.26
CA ARG A 384 23.10 -7.10 -2.19
C ARG A 384 23.85 -6.19 -3.19
N PRO A 385 25.08 -5.71 -2.85
CA PRO A 385 25.86 -4.85 -3.76
C PRO A 385 25.98 -5.44 -5.18
N TYR A 386 26.29 -6.71 -5.28
CA TYR A 386 26.41 -7.43 -6.56
C TYR A 386 25.16 -7.26 -7.47
N PHE A 387 23.96 -7.40 -6.91
CA PHE A 387 22.73 -7.22 -7.69
C PHE A 387 22.43 -5.75 -7.96
N VAL A 388 22.78 -4.85 -7.03
CA VAL A 388 22.60 -3.41 -7.26
C VAL A 388 23.44 -2.91 -8.43
N ASP A 389 24.69 -3.36 -8.52
CA ASP A 389 25.59 -2.99 -9.63
C ASP A 389 25.00 -3.47 -10.97
N GLN A 390 24.62 -4.75 -11.06
CA GLN A 390 24.02 -5.32 -12.27
C GLN A 390 22.71 -4.63 -12.66
N LEU A 391 21.84 -4.33 -11.70
CA LEU A 391 20.55 -3.71 -11.99
C LEU A 391 20.69 -2.22 -12.33
N THR A 392 21.70 -1.55 -11.79
CA THR A 392 21.98 -0.14 -12.11
C THR A 392 22.46 0.02 -13.55
N ASP A 393 23.20 -0.96 -14.07
CA ASP A 393 23.66 -0.96 -15.48
C ASP A 393 22.51 -1.24 -16.46
N GLN A 394 21.51 -2.02 -16.04
CA GLN A 394 20.40 -2.45 -16.92
C GLN A 394 19.15 -1.59 -16.80
N ILE A 395 18.90 -0.99 -15.64
CA ILE A 395 17.64 -0.28 -15.36
C ILE A 395 17.92 1.20 -15.10
N PRO A 396 17.41 2.10 -15.96
CA PRO A 396 17.55 3.53 -15.75
C PRO A 396 17.02 3.97 -14.37
N PHE A 397 17.75 4.87 -13.72
CA PHE A 397 17.38 5.46 -12.44
C PHE A 397 17.29 4.47 -11.26
N TYR A 398 17.82 3.25 -11.37
CA TYR A 398 17.77 2.26 -10.29
C TYR A 398 18.34 2.77 -8.98
N ALA A 399 19.47 3.51 -9.03
CA ALA A 399 20.13 4.08 -7.87
C ALA A 399 19.27 5.11 -7.10
N ALA A 400 18.25 5.71 -7.73
CA ALA A 400 17.39 6.71 -7.08
C ALA A 400 16.60 6.13 -5.89
N ARG A 401 16.39 4.82 -5.83
CA ARG A 401 15.76 4.13 -4.69
C ARG A 401 16.57 4.23 -3.40
N HIS A 402 17.87 4.46 -3.49
CA HIS A 402 18.77 4.60 -2.35
C HIS A 402 18.82 6.02 -1.76
N SER A 403 18.02 6.96 -2.25
CA SER A 403 17.96 8.31 -1.69
C SER A 403 17.31 8.36 -0.28
N VAL A 404 16.56 7.33 0.09
CA VAL A 404 15.96 7.13 1.41
C VAL A 404 16.57 5.92 2.12
N LYS A 405 16.34 5.81 3.44
CA LYS A 405 16.76 4.61 4.20
C LYS A 405 16.00 3.39 3.70
N PRO A 406 16.66 2.23 3.59
CA PRO A 406 16.01 0.97 3.30
C PRO A 406 15.06 0.57 4.45
N GLY A 407 14.03 -0.20 4.12
CA GLY A 407 13.02 -0.64 5.07
C GLY A 407 13.03 -2.14 5.35
N ILE A 408 12.50 -2.54 6.51
CA ILE A 408 12.11 -3.94 6.80
C ILE A 408 10.98 -4.32 5.85
N THR A 409 9.98 -3.45 5.72
CA THR A 409 8.91 -3.54 4.74
C THR A 409 8.91 -2.31 3.83
N GLY A 410 8.21 -2.37 2.70
CA GLY A 410 8.17 -1.27 1.75
C GLY A 410 6.96 -1.30 0.83
N TRP A 411 6.70 -0.17 0.17
CA TRP A 411 5.57 -0.02 -0.73
C TRP A 411 5.58 -1.06 -1.87
N ALA A 412 6.76 -1.33 -2.45
CA ALA A 412 6.92 -2.39 -3.44
C ALA A 412 6.58 -3.78 -2.88
N GLN A 413 6.99 -4.09 -1.65
CA GLN A 413 6.79 -5.39 -1.02
C GLN A 413 5.31 -5.72 -0.76
N VAL A 414 4.49 -4.69 -0.46
CA VAL A 414 3.04 -4.87 -0.20
C VAL A 414 2.18 -4.75 -1.46
N ARG A 415 2.75 -4.29 -2.58
CA ARG A 415 2.03 -4.07 -3.85
C ARG A 415 2.39 -5.03 -4.96
N TYR A 416 3.55 -5.62 -4.91
CA TYR A 416 4.07 -6.50 -5.95
C TYR A 416 4.52 -7.83 -5.35
N ALA A 417 4.07 -8.94 -5.94
CA ALA A 417 4.46 -10.28 -5.52
C ALA A 417 5.97 -10.51 -5.71
N TYR A 418 6.52 -11.47 -4.99
CA TYR A 418 7.94 -11.80 -5.09
C TYR A 418 8.27 -12.33 -6.48
N GLY A 419 9.25 -11.73 -7.13
CA GLY A 419 9.85 -12.16 -8.40
C GLY A 419 11.36 -11.90 -8.39
N ALA A 420 12.10 -12.62 -9.22
CA ALA A 420 13.56 -12.64 -9.25
C ALA A 420 14.14 -12.34 -10.65
N SER A 421 13.31 -11.80 -11.57
CA SER A 421 13.74 -11.38 -12.91
C SER A 421 14.10 -9.88 -12.94
N VAL A 422 14.73 -9.44 -14.02
CA VAL A 422 14.98 -8.01 -14.28
C VAL A 422 13.66 -7.26 -14.42
N ASP A 423 12.66 -7.85 -15.08
CA ASP A 423 11.33 -7.23 -15.23
C ASP A 423 10.64 -7.06 -13.87
N ASP A 424 10.78 -8.02 -12.95
CA ASP A 424 10.32 -7.88 -11.58
C ASP A 424 11.03 -6.74 -10.85
N ALA A 425 12.35 -6.57 -11.09
CA ALA A 425 13.11 -5.47 -10.52
C ALA A 425 12.64 -4.11 -11.05
N VAL A 426 12.31 -4.02 -12.35
CA VAL A 426 11.70 -2.83 -12.97
C VAL A 426 10.35 -2.51 -12.31
N GLN A 427 9.47 -3.49 -12.14
CA GLN A 427 8.16 -3.29 -11.51
C GLN A 427 8.31 -2.84 -10.05
N LYS A 428 9.19 -3.47 -9.28
CA LYS A 428 9.48 -3.07 -7.90
C LYS A 428 10.04 -1.65 -7.81
N LEU A 429 10.96 -1.29 -8.71
CA LEU A 429 11.54 0.03 -8.76
C LEU A 429 10.48 1.12 -8.96
N GLN A 430 9.47 0.88 -9.79
CA GLN A 430 8.38 1.83 -10.04
C GLN A 430 7.60 2.15 -8.76
N TYR A 431 7.38 1.16 -7.89
CA TYR A 431 6.77 1.35 -6.57
C TYR A 431 7.75 2.00 -5.58
N ASP A 432 9.02 1.61 -5.61
CA ASP A 432 10.05 2.21 -4.75
C ASP A 432 10.22 3.70 -5.07
N LEU A 433 10.24 4.10 -6.36
CA LEU A 433 10.30 5.50 -6.77
C LEU A 433 9.06 6.29 -6.34
N TYR A 434 7.88 5.66 -6.38
CA TYR A 434 6.68 6.28 -5.83
C TYR A 434 6.84 6.56 -4.34
N TYR A 435 7.33 5.58 -3.58
CA TYR A 435 7.59 5.74 -2.16
C TYR A 435 8.63 6.83 -1.90
N VAL A 436 9.76 6.81 -2.61
CA VAL A 436 10.83 7.83 -2.49
C VAL A 436 10.27 9.24 -2.69
N LYS A 437 9.41 9.44 -3.68
CA LYS A 437 8.79 10.73 -3.98
C LYS A 437 7.75 11.16 -2.93
N ASN A 438 6.92 10.22 -2.49
CA ASN A 438 5.70 10.51 -1.72
C ASN A 438 5.78 10.06 -0.26
N HIS A 439 6.95 9.63 0.24
CA HIS A 439 7.07 9.09 1.58
C HIS A 439 6.67 10.11 2.66
N THR A 440 5.76 9.71 3.49
CA THR A 440 5.21 10.46 4.62
C THR A 440 4.86 9.47 5.71
N LEU A 441 4.74 9.92 6.95
CA LEU A 441 4.31 9.07 8.05
C LEU A 441 2.96 8.38 7.76
N PHE A 442 2.06 9.08 7.06
CA PHE A 442 0.78 8.51 6.63
C PHE A 442 0.97 7.32 5.68
N LEU A 443 1.85 7.45 4.68
CA LEU A 443 2.17 6.33 3.77
C LEU A 443 2.85 5.19 4.51
N ASP A 444 3.72 5.48 5.48
CA ASP A 444 4.37 4.46 6.31
C ASP A 444 3.34 3.65 7.12
N ILE A 445 2.39 4.32 7.76
CA ILE A 445 1.31 3.64 8.48
C ILE A 445 0.49 2.77 7.53
N LEU A 446 0.16 3.26 6.34
CA LEU A 446 -0.53 2.45 5.32
C LEU A 446 0.25 1.21 4.92
N VAL A 447 1.57 1.34 4.71
CA VAL A 447 2.45 0.20 4.39
C VAL A 447 2.47 -0.80 5.55
N LEU A 448 2.61 -0.34 6.78
CA LEU A 448 2.61 -1.22 7.97
C LEU A 448 1.27 -1.98 8.10
N LEU A 449 0.14 -1.32 7.93
CA LEU A 449 -1.17 -1.97 7.95
C LEU A 449 -1.31 -3.03 6.84
N GLN A 450 -0.81 -2.73 5.63
CA GLN A 450 -0.80 -3.71 4.54
C GLN A 450 0.18 -4.85 4.78
N THR A 451 1.30 -4.60 5.45
CA THR A 451 2.27 -5.64 5.83
C THR A 451 1.67 -6.66 6.80
N VAL A 452 0.85 -6.21 7.76
CA VAL A 452 0.14 -7.12 8.67
C VAL A 452 -0.72 -8.10 7.89
N ARG A 453 -1.45 -7.63 6.86
CA ARG A 453 -2.22 -8.51 5.98
C ARG A 453 -1.32 -9.52 5.26
N VAL A 454 -0.26 -9.04 4.59
CA VAL A 454 0.67 -9.92 3.84
C VAL A 454 1.24 -11.02 4.73
N VAL A 455 1.55 -10.70 5.99
CA VAL A 455 2.03 -11.69 6.97
C VAL A 455 0.93 -12.67 7.36
N LEU A 456 -0.31 -12.21 7.58
CA LEU A 456 -1.43 -13.07 7.98
C LEU A 456 -1.94 -13.96 6.84
N THR A 457 -1.96 -13.47 5.60
CA THR A 457 -2.41 -14.24 4.43
C THR A 457 -1.32 -15.13 3.86
N GLY A 458 -0.05 -14.90 4.22
CA GLY A 458 1.10 -15.60 3.65
C GLY A 458 1.41 -15.19 2.20
N ASP A 459 0.77 -14.14 1.69
CA ASP A 459 1.02 -13.62 0.35
C ASP A 459 2.49 -13.15 0.23
N GLY A 460 3.25 -13.73 -0.71
CA GLY A 460 4.66 -13.39 -0.92
C GLY A 460 5.66 -14.05 0.04
N ALA A 461 5.25 -15.02 0.88
CA ALA A 461 6.17 -15.90 1.58
C ALA A 461 6.61 -17.04 0.64
N ARG A 462 7.91 -17.13 0.34
CA ARG A 462 8.56 -18.25 -0.36
C ARG A 462 9.78 -18.68 0.42
#